data_7a43c353d4855e90ffa518c88a56ae1d
#
_entry.id   7a43c353d4855e90ffa518c88a56ae1d
#
_cell.length_a   1.000
_cell.length_b   1.000
_cell.length_c   1.000
_cell.angle_alpha   90.00
_cell.angle_beta   90.00
_cell.angle_gamma   90.00
#
_symmetry.space_group_name_H-M   'P 1'
#
loop_
_entity.id
_entity.type
_entity.pdbx_description
1 polymer ?
#
loop_
_entity_poly.entity_id
_entity_poly.type
_entity_poly.pdbx_seq_one_letter_code
_entity_poly.pdbx_strand_id
1 'polypeptide(L)'
;MKLTFLGKYGGYPGNDSPTSSFLLEEQGFSLLVDCGSGVLSEVQKYINIEELDACILSHYHHDHIADIGCLQYAMLVQTQLGNRSATLPIYGHQKDTKFANLTSKTYTTGVGISEEKPVEIGTFTIHFCPTTHSTFCLAMKFIIGEKSIVYTADTEWNEQLVEFATNADILISEASIYKEQYGEIKGHLTGEEAGKLAQLSDAKQLYLTHLPHYGDHAQLIKEAKASFNGDIQFVHSGLVLTI
;
A
#
# COMPACT_ATOMS: atom_id res chain seq x y z
N MET A 1 -2.81 -12.99 10.99
CA MET A 1 -2.18 -12.19 9.92
C MET A 1 -1.21 -11.20 10.57
N LYS A 2 -0.02 -11.05 10.01
CA LYS A 2 0.98 -10.07 10.43
C LYS A 2 1.09 -8.99 9.36
N LEU A 3 1.01 -7.72 9.75
CA LEU A 3 1.20 -6.54 8.91
C LEU A 3 2.45 -5.80 9.40
N THR A 4 3.44 -5.63 8.54
CA THR A 4 4.66 -4.86 8.83
C THR A 4 4.73 -3.65 7.90
N PHE A 5 4.66 -2.44 8.44
CA PHE A 5 4.85 -1.23 7.66
C PHE A 5 6.32 -1.02 7.31
N LEU A 6 6.60 -0.79 6.03
CA LEU A 6 7.95 -0.61 5.51
C LEU A 6 8.28 0.87 5.30
N GLY A 7 7.32 1.66 4.84
CA GLY A 7 7.51 3.05 4.52
C GLY A 7 6.28 3.91 4.77
N LYS A 8 6.50 5.21 4.96
CA LYS A 8 5.45 6.17 5.33
C LYS A 8 5.30 7.36 4.39
N TYR A 9 6.32 7.67 3.57
CA TYR A 9 6.33 8.91 2.80
C TYR A 9 5.64 8.79 1.44
N GLY A 10 5.00 9.88 1.00
CA GLY A 10 4.56 10.08 -0.38
C GLY A 10 5.64 10.75 -1.24
N GLY A 11 5.59 10.53 -2.56
CA GLY A 11 6.41 11.19 -3.56
C GLY A 11 7.87 10.72 -3.64
N TYR A 12 8.60 10.65 -2.52
CA TYR A 12 9.99 10.18 -2.46
C TYR A 12 10.34 9.71 -1.04
N PRO A 13 11.41 8.88 -0.86
CA PRO A 13 11.79 8.39 0.46
C PRO A 13 12.41 9.49 1.31
N GLY A 14 12.17 9.45 2.63
CA GLY A 14 12.92 10.23 3.60
C GLY A 14 14.24 9.55 3.97
N ASN A 15 15.04 10.21 4.81
CA ASN A 15 16.28 9.65 5.34
C ASN A 15 16.04 8.56 6.39
N ASP A 16 14.84 8.49 6.94
CA ASP A 16 14.43 7.59 8.03
C ASP A 16 13.39 6.55 7.59
N SER A 17 12.84 6.66 6.37
CA SER A 17 11.79 5.75 5.91
C SER A 17 11.66 5.75 4.39
N PRO A 18 11.38 4.58 3.79
CA PRO A 18 10.95 4.46 2.40
C PRO A 18 9.65 5.19 2.09
N THR A 19 9.28 5.15 0.81
CA THR A 19 7.93 5.51 0.37
C THR A 19 6.90 4.51 0.89
N SER A 20 5.61 4.90 0.86
CA SER A 20 4.50 4.14 1.43
C SER A 20 4.44 2.71 0.90
N SER A 21 4.55 1.76 1.80
CA SER A 21 4.55 0.32 1.50
C SER A 21 4.40 -0.50 2.77
N PHE A 22 3.92 -1.73 2.65
CA PHE A 22 3.84 -2.68 3.75
C PHE A 22 3.94 -4.13 3.27
N LEU A 23 4.29 -5.02 4.21
CA LEU A 23 4.37 -6.46 4.01
C LEU A 23 3.23 -7.14 4.78
N LEU A 24 2.47 -7.98 4.11
CA LEU A 24 1.48 -8.87 4.72
C LEU A 24 2.02 -10.30 4.75
N GLU A 25 1.94 -10.93 5.92
CA GLU A 25 2.39 -12.30 6.12
C GLU A 25 1.28 -13.13 6.77
N GLU A 26 0.97 -14.29 6.18
CA GLU A 26 -0.01 -15.22 6.75
C GLU A 26 0.29 -16.66 6.32
N GLN A 27 0.34 -17.57 7.29
CA GLN A 27 0.56 -19.02 7.06
C GLN A 27 1.78 -19.33 6.18
N GLY A 28 2.85 -18.53 6.31
CA GLY A 28 4.08 -18.69 5.54
C GLY A 28 4.05 -18.06 4.15
N PHE A 29 2.98 -17.35 3.78
CA PHE A 29 2.90 -16.57 2.54
C PHE A 29 3.19 -15.10 2.80
N SER A 30 4.05 -14.49 1.98
CA SER A 30 4.52 -13.10 2.09
C SER A 30 4.11 -12.28 0.87
N LEU A 31 3.28 -11.25 1.08
CA LEU A 31 2.79 -10.33 0.06
C LEU A 31 3.32 -8.92 0.31
N LEU A 32 4.11 -8.39 -0.62
CA LEU A 32 4.54 -6.99 -0.63
C LEU A 32 3.49 -6.11 -1.30
N VAL A 33 3.07 -5.03 -0.64
CA VAL A 33 2.12 -4.04 -1.18
C VAL A 33 2.86 -2.74 -1.47
N ASP A 34 2.91 -2.37 -2.73
CA ASP A 34 3.74 -1.35 -3.36
C ASP A 34 5.26 -1.57 -3.16
N CYS A 35 6.05 -1.18 -4.14
CA CYS A 35 7.50 -1.37 -4.15
C CYS A 35 8.19 -0.10 -4.67
N GLY A 36 7.98 0.99 -3.95
CA GLY A 36 8.56 2.29 -4.24
C GLY A 36 10.00 2.41 -3.73
N SER A 37 10.50 3.64 -3.69
CA SER A 37 11.92 3.89 -3.40
C SER A 37 12.30 3.57 -1.96
N GLY A 38 13.34 2.74 -1.80
CA GLY A 38 13.88 2.26 -0.51
C GLY A 38 13.16 1.05 0.08
N VAL A 39 12.04 0.64 -0.51
CA VAL A 39 11.21 -0.48 -0.02
C VAL A 39 11.96 -1.80 -0.10
N LEU A 40 12.69 -2.05 -1.19
CA LEU A 40 13.47 -3.27 -1.34
C LEU A 40 14.56 -3.41 -0.26
N SER A 41 15.18 -2.31 0.13
CA SER A 41 16.17 -2.31 1.23
C SER A 41 15.50 -2.57 2.57
N GLU A 42 14.35 -1.97 2.81
CA GLU A 42 13.64 -2.08 4.08
C GLU A 42 13.05 -3.49 4.31
N VAL A 43 12.41 -4.08 3.31
CA VAL A 43 11.76 -5.39 3.42
C VAL A 43 12.73 -6.51 3.83
N GLN A 44 13.99 -6.41 3.43
CA GLN A 44 15.04 -7.38 3.77
C GLN A 44 15.41 -7.39 5.25
N LYS A 45 14.92 -6.45 6.07
CA LYS A 45 15.05 -6.49 7.52
C LYS A 45 14.06 -7.47 8.17
N TYR A 46 13.04 -7.90 7.44
CA TYR A 46 11.92 -8.70 7.97
C TYR A 46 11.79 -10.07 7.34
N ILE A 47 12.15 -10.22 6.05
CA ILE A 47 12.18 -11.49 5.34
C ILE A 47 13.46 -11.60 4.49
N ASN A 48 13.89 -12.81 4.17
CA ASN A 48 14.85 -13.01 3.09
C ASN A 48 14.15 -12.74 1.77
N ILE A 49 14.79 -12.03 0.85
CA ILE A 49 14.11 -11.57 -0.37
C ILE A 49 13.66 -12.71 -1.30
N GLU A 50 14.33 -13.85 -1.25
CA GLU A 50 13.94 -15.06 -1.97
C GLU A 50 12.65 -15.70 -1.44
N GLU A 51 12.22 -15.37 -0.22
CA GLU A 51 10.99 -15.86 0.41
C GLU A 51 9.76 -15.01 0.06
N LEU A 52 9.93 -13.93 -0.68
CA LEU A 52 8.81 -13.11 -1.13
C LEU A 52 7.96 -13.88 -2.15
N ASP A 53 6.67 -14.11 -1.85
CA ASP A 53 5.78 -14.92 -2.70
C ASP A 53 5.08 -14.10 -3.78
N ALA A 54 4.73 -12.84 -3.50
CA ALA A 54 4.06 -11.96 -4.45
C ALA A 54 4.31 -10.48 -4.14
N CYS A 55 4.16 -9.63 -5.15
CA CYS A 55 4.06 -8.18 -5.02
C CYS A 55 2.77 -7.71 -5.68
N ILE A 56 2.07 -6.71 -5.07
CA ILE A 56 0.89 -6.09 -5.66
C ILE A 56 1.05 -4.58 -5.65
N LEU A 57 0.67 -3.93 -6.74
CA LEU A 57 0.84 -2.50 -6.96
C LEU A 57 -0.51 -1.80 -7.04
N SER A 58 -0.63 -0.70 -6.32
CA SER A 58 -1.81 0.17 -6.37
C SER A 58 -1.89 0.93 -7.69
N HIS A 59 -0.79 1.50 -8.12
CA HIS A 59 -0.64 2.25 -9.38
C HIS A 59 0.84 2.39 -9.75
N TYR A 60 1.14 3.19 -10.79
CA TYR A 60 2.49 3.23 -11.38
C TYR A 60 3.21 4.59 -11.21
N HIS A 61 2.90 5.40 -10.19
CA HIS A 61 3.80 6.49 -9.82
C HIS A 61 5.11 5.94 -9.27
N HIS A 62 6.19 6.71 -9.41
CA HIS A 62 7.53 6.22 -9.08
C HIS A 62 7.71 5.86 -7.60
N ASP A 63 7.06 6.56 -6.71
CA ASP A 63 7.06 6.28 -5.26
C ASP A 63 6.34 4.98 -4.88
N HIS A 64 5.62 4.34 -5.83
CA HIS A 64 5.00 3.02 -5.65
C HIS A 64 5.70 1.91 -6.43
N ILE A 65 6.59 2.24 -7.39
CA ILE A 65 7.22 1.23 -8.28
C ILE A 65 8.73 1.39 -8.45
N ALA A 66 9.38 2.39 -7.85
CA ALA A 66 10.79 2.72 -8.16
C ALA A 66 11.75 1.54 -7.95
N ASP A 67 11.52 0.69 -6.96
CA ASP A 67 12.37 -0.46 -6.66
C ASP A 67 12.00 -1.74 -7.45
N ILE A 68 10.97 -1.72 -8.30
CA ILE A 68 10.57 -2.90 -9.09
C ILE A 68 11.72 -3.43 -9.94
N GLY A 69 12.49 -2.55 -10.60
CA GLY A 69 13.65 -2.97 -11.37
C GLY A 69 14.73 -3.65 -10.52
N CYS A 70 14.97 -3.14 -9.33
CA CYS A 70 15.89 -3.74 -8.36
C CYS A 70 15.34 -5.07 -7.81
N LEU A 71 14.03 -5.17 -7.54
CA LEU A 71 13.37 -6.41 -7.13
C LEU A 71 13.51 -7.49 -8.21
N GLN A 72 13.28 -7.15 -9.47
CA GLN A 72 13.49 -8.06 -10.61
C GLN A 72 14.92 -8.58 -10.70
N TYR A 73 15.89 -7.69 -10.43
CA TYR A 73 17.30 -8.08 -10.40
C TYR A 73 17.63 -8.97 -9.19
N ALA A 74 17.01 -8.71 -8.03
CA ALA A 74 17.14 -9.59 -6.87
C ALA A 74 16.61 -11.00 -7.18
N MET A 75 15.45 -11.12 -7.82
CA MET A 75 14.89 -12.42 -8.24
C MET A 75 15.82 -13.16 -9.21
N LEU A 76 16.43 -12.43 -10.17
CA LEU A 76 17.45 -13.01 -11.06
C LEU A 76 18.63 -13.57 -10.26
N VAL A 77 19.20 -12.79 -9.35
CA VAL A 77 20.37 -13.20 -8.55
C VAL A 77 20.03 -14.41 -7.68
N GLN A 78 18.91 -14.38 -6.97
CA GLN A 78 18.49 -15.49 -6.09
C GLN A 78 18.21 -16.77 -6.88
N THR A 79 17.67 -16.66 -8.10
CA THR A 79 17.50 -17.81 -9.01
C THR A 79 18.84 -18.38 -9.46
N GLN A 80 19.80 -17.53 -9.83
CA GLN A 80 21.15 -17.97 -10.23
C GLN A 80 21.94 -18.63 -9.10
N LEU A 81 21.71 -18.18 -7.86
CA LEU A 81 22.32 -18.78 -6.68
C LEU A 81 21.64 -20.10 -6.24
N GLY A 82 20.49 -20.44 -6.85
CA GLY A 82 19.73 -21.63 -6.50
C GLY A 82 18.87 -21.50 -5.23
N ASN A 83 18.75 -20.29 -4.68
CA ASN A 83 17.94 -20.02 -3.49
C ASN A 83 16.43 -19.91 -3.82
N ARG A 84 16.11 -19.65 -5.10
CA ARG A 84 14.74 -19.53 -5.59
C ARG A 84 14.59 -20.23 -6.93
N SER A 85 13.48 -20.94 -7.13
CA SER A 85 13.11 -21.56 -8.43
C SER A 85 11.79 -21.00 -8.99
N ALA A 86 10.94 -20.42 -8.14
CA ALA A 86 9.64 -19.90 -8.56
C ALA A 86 9.76 -18.49 -9.16
N THR A 87 9.02 -18.21 -10.23
CA THR A 87 8.83 -16.86 -10.77
C THR A 87 8.01 -16.02 -9.78
N LEU A 88 8.43 -14.80 -9.49
CA LEU A 88 7.70 -13.87 -8.62
C LEU A 88 6.55 -13.22 -9.41
N PRO A 89 5.28 -13.42 -9.05
CA PRO A 89 4.17 -12.67 -9.62
C PRO A 89 4.15 -11.23 -9.07
N ILE A 90 3.98 -10.26 -9.99
CA ILE A 90 3.77 -8.86 -9.66
C ILE A 90 2.41 -8.46 -10.22
N TYR A 91 1.46 -8.25 -9.32
CA TYR A 91 0.09 -7.89 -9.66
C TYR A 91 -0.04 -6.39 -9.89
N GLY A 92 -0.71 -6.00 -10.98
CA GLY A 92 -0.96 -4.60 -11.29
C GLY A 92 -2.04 -4.44 -12.35
N HIS A 93 -2.66 -3.27 -12.43
CA HIS A 93 -3.68 -2.98 -13.43
C HIS A 93 -3.08 -2.86 -14.83
N GLN A 94 -3.87 -3.18 -15.88
CA GLN A 94 -3.42 -3.17 -17.28
C GLN A 94 -3.76 -1.85 -18.02
N LYS A 95 -4.21 -0.83 -17.29
CA LYS A 95 -4.59 0.48 -17.87
C LYS A 95 -3.41 1.45 -18.06
N ASP A 96 -2.17 0.99 -17.82
CA ASP A 96 -0.92 1.74 -18.05
C ASP A 96 0.09 0.86 -18.79
N THR A 97 0.85 1.47 -19.70
CA THR A 97 1.90 0.78 -20.49
C THR A 97 3.02 0.21 -19.60
N LYS A 98 3.24 0.76 -18.42
CA LYS A 98 4.23 0.26 -17.45
C LYS A 98 3.93 -1.16 -16.95
N PHE A 99 2.68 -1.64 -17.08
CA PHE A 99 2.34 -3.03 -16.77
C PHE A 99 3.25 -4.03 -17.49
N ALA A 100 3.61 -3.77 -18.76
CA ALA A 100 4.50 -4.64 -19.53
C ALA A 100 5.87 -4.81 -18.87
N ASN A 101 6.33 -3.83 -18.10
CA ASN A 101 7.62 -3.84 -17.43
C ASN A 101 7.64 -4.71 -16.15
N LEU A 102 6.50 -5.22 -15.69
CA LEU A 102 6.44 -6.11 -14.53
C LEU A 102 6.94 -7.51 -14.83
N THR A 103 6.98 -7.88 -16.11
CA THR A 103 7.54 -9.16 -16.55
C THR A 103 9.01 -9.01 -16.93
N SER A 104 9.88 -9.76 -16.27
CA SER A 104 11.31 -9.82 -16.58
C SER A 104 11.76 -11.27 -16.74
N LYS A 105 11.88 -11.72 -18.01
CA LYS A 105 12.27 -13.09 -18.37
C LYS A 105 11.42 -14.12 -17.60
N THR A 106 12.08 -15.02 -16.87
CA THR A 106 11.46 -16.05 -16.00
C THR A 106 11.50 -15.68 -14.51
N TYR A 107 12.01 -14.52 -14.16
CA TYR A 107 12.23 -14.12 -12.77
C TYR A 107 11.03 -13.45 -12.15
N THR A 108 10.33 -12.62 -12.92
CA THR A 108 9.08 -12.01 -12.51
C THR A 108 8.04 -12.09 -13.63
N THR A 109 6.76 -12.09 -13.27
CA THR A 109 5.67 -12.06 -14.25
C THR A 109 4.59 -11.07 -13.80
N GLY A 110 4.19 -10.17 -14.72
CA GLY A 110 3.05 -9.27 -14.50
C GLY A 110 1.75 -10.05 -14.57
N VAL A 111 0.92 -9.90 -13.54
CA VAL A 111 -0.44 -10.48 -13.45
C VAL A 111 -1.45 -9.35 -13.40
N GLY A 112 -2.39 -9.35 -14.36
CA GLY A 112 -3.41 -8.29 -14.45
C GLY A 112 -4.44 -8.38 -13.34
N ILE A 113 -4.74 -7.25 -12.72
CA ILE A 113 -5.85 -7.06 -11.79
C ILE A 113 -6.82 -5.98 -12.31
N SER A 114 -8.05 -6.02 -11.86
CA SER A 114 -9.07 -5.02 -12.19
C SER A 114 -10.05 -4.83 -11.04
N GLU A 115 -10.79 -3.73 -11.10
CA GLU A 115 -11.87 -3.41 -10.17
C GLU A 115 -13.09 -4.33 -10.28
N GLU A 116 -13.21 -5.10 -11.36
CA GLU A 116 -14.43 -5.85 -11.67
C GLU A 116 -14.60 -7.13 -10.83
N LYS A 117 -13.50 -7.69 -10.34
CA LYS A 117 -13.53 -8.95 -9.60
C LYS A 117 -12.39 -9.05 -8.58
N PRO A 118 -12.63 -9.70 -7.44
CA PRO A 118 -11.56 -9.99 -6.49
C PRO A 118 -10.55 -10.98 -7.08
N VAL A 119 -9.36 -11.02 -6.49
CA VAL A 119 -8.32 -12.01 -6.80
C VAL A 119 -7.90 -12.73 -5.53
N GLU A 120 -7.58 -14.02 -5.68
CA GLU A 120 -6.97 -14.82 -4.63
C GLU A 120 -5.45 -14.79 -4.80
N ILE A 121 -4.74 -14.31 -3.78
CA ILE A 121 -3.27 -14.28 -3.76
C ILE A 121 -2.81 -14.93 -2.46
N GLY A 122 -2.29 -16.16 -2.55
CA GLY A 122 -1.98 -16.96 -1.38
C GLY A 122 -3.23 -17.18 -0.54
N THR A 123 -3.20 -16.72 0.69
CA THR A 123 -4.31 -16.82 1.66
C THR A 123 -5.25 -15.61 1.65
N PHE A 124 -4.96 -14.61 0.83
CA PHE A 124 -5.69 -13.33 0.78
C PHE A 124 -6.72 -13.32 -0.33
N THR A 125 -7.97 -12.95 0.00
CA THR A 125 -8.95 -12.48 -0.99
C THR A 125 -8.84 -10.96 -1.07
N ILE A 126 -8.53 -10.42 -2.25
CA ILE A 126 -8.27 -8.98 -2.43
C ILE A 126 -9.31 -8.39 -3.37
N HIS A 127 -10.07 -7.41 -2.85
CA HIS A 127 -11.00 -6.58 -3.61
C HIS A 127 -10.35 -5.26 -3.97
N PHE A 128 -10.88 -4.61 -5.02
CA PHE A 128 -10.35 -3.36 -5.54
C PHE A 128 -11.46 -2.32 -5.69
N CYS A 129 -11.11 -1.04 -5.46
CA CYS A 129 -11.96 0.10 -5.72
C CYS A 129 -11.14 1.18 -6.45
N PRO A 130 -11.59 1.69 -7.61
CA PRO A 130 -10.92 2.80 -8.27
C PRO A 130 -10.89 4.04 -7.37
N THR A 131 -9.75 4.72 -7.34
CA THR A 131 -9.58 5.97 -6.60
C THR A 131 -9.69 7.19 -7.52
N THR A 132 -9.77 8.38 -6.93
CA THR A 132 -9.73 9.66 -7.64
C THR A 132 -8.30 10.21 -7.57
N HIS A 133 -7.50 9.87 -8.57
CA HIS A 133 -6.09 10.24 -8.63
C HIS A 133 -5.67 10.65 -10.05
N SER A 134 -4.49 11.26 -10.21
CA SER A 134 -3.99 11.76 -11.49
C SER A 134 -3.71 10.66 -12.53
N THR A 135 -3.53 9.42 -12.08
CA THR A 135 -3.44 8.20 -12.90
C THR A 135 -4.40 7.16 -12.36
N PHE A 136 -4.69 6.11 -13.16
CA PHE A 136 -5.52 5.02 -12.66
C PHE A 136 -4.86 4.35 -11.45
N CYS A 137 -5.57 4.33 -10.34
CA CYS A 137 -5.10 3.82 -9.07
C CYS A 137 -6.23 3.00 -8.41
N LEU A 138 -5.84 1.97 -7.65
CA LEU A 138 -6.74 1.03 -6.98
C LEU A 138 -6.50 1.04 -5.48
N ALA A 139 -7.51 1.40 -4.71
CA ALA A 139 -7.60 1.02 -3.31
C ALA A 139 -7.80 -0.49 -3.20
N MET A 140 -7.32 -1.08 -2.11
CA MET A 140 -7.30 -2.53 -1.91
C MET A 140 -7.92 -2.91 -0.56
N LYS A 141 -8.78 -3.92 -0.56
CA LYS A 141 -9.30 -4.55 0.67
C LYS A 141 -8.82 -5.99 0.73
N PHE A 142 -7.94 -6.26 1.68
CA PHE A 142 -7.38 -7.59 1.97
C PHE A 142 -8.25 -8.28 3.00
N ILE A 143 -8.73 -9.48 2.70
CA ILE A 143 -9.61 -10.27 3.55
C ILE A 143 -8.94 -11.60 3.88
N ILE A 144 -8.93 -11.98 5.16
CA ILE A 144 -8.57 -13.31 5.66
C ILE A 144 -9.58 -13.71 6.74
N GLY A 145 -10.37 -14.73 6.47
CA GLY A 145 -11.45 -15.14 7.37
C GLY A 145 -12.41 -13.98 7.63
N GLU A 146 -12.55 -13.56 8.88
CA GLU A 146 -13.41 -12.44 9.28
C GLU A 146 -12.65 -11.11 9.40
N LYS A 147 -11.35 -11.09 9.12
CA LYS A 147 -10.50 -9.91 9.26
C LYS A 147 -10.30 -9.19 7.95
N SER A 148 -10.28 -7.87 8.01
CA SER A 148 -10.04 -7.05 6.83
C SER A 148 -9.13 -5.86 7.09
N ILE A 149 -8.24 -5.60 6.11
CA ILE A 149 -7.43 -4.38 6.01
C ILE A 149 -7.86 -3.66 4.75
N VAL A 150 -8.10 -2.36 4.83
CA VAL A 150 -8.31 -1.51 3.66
C VAL A 150 -7.15 -0.54 3.53
N TYR A 151 -6.56 -0.47 2.35
CA TYR A 151 -5.55 0.51 1.94
C TYR A 151 -6.15 1.41 0.87
N THR A 152 -6.21 2.72 1.14
CA THR A 152 -6.81 3.67 0.20
C THR A 152 -6.00 3.83 -1.07
N ALA A 153 -4.67 3.55 -1.01
CA ALA A 153 -3.72 4.07 -1.98
C ALA A 153 -3.87 5.60 -2.12
N ASP A 154 -3.43 6.20 -3.24
CA ASP A 154 -3.50 7.63 -3.47
C ASP A 154 -4.89 8.02 -3.99
N THR A 155 -5.50 9.03 -3.38
CA THR A 155 -6.86 9.45 -3.75
C THR A 155 -7.24 10.82 -3.21
N GLU A 156 -8.06 11.55 -3.95
CA GLU A 156 -8.95 12.58 -3.38
C GLU A 156 -10.15 11.92 -2.67
N TRP A 157 -10.97 12.72 -1.99
CA TRP A 157 -12.23 12.26 -1.42
C TRP A 157 -13.08 11.53 -2.48
N ASN A 158 -13.51 10.33 -2.13
CA ASN A 158 -14.34 9.49 -2.98
C ASN A 158 -15.37 8.75 -2.13
N GLU A 159 -16.65 9.01 -2.36
CA GLU A 159 -17.74 8.38 -1.60
C GLU A 159 -17.76 6.84 -1.73
N GLN A 160 -17.27 6.29 -2.85
CA GLN A 160 -17.18 4.83 -3.03
C GLN A 160 -16.21 4.19 -2.03
N LEU A 161 -15.18 4.93 -1.58
CA LEU A 161 -14.26 4.43 -0.57
C LEU A 161 -14.91 4.25 0.79
N VAL A 162 -15.95 5.02 1.13
CA VAL A 162 -16.69 4.86 2.39
C VAL A 162 -17.35 3.48 2.44
N GLU A 163 -18.07 3.12 1.38
CA GLU A 163 -18.70 1.79 1.26
C GLU A 163 -17.64 0.68 1.22
N PHE A 164 -16.59 0.88 0.43
CA PHE A 164 -15.50 -0.08 0.27
C PHE A 164 -14.76 -0.36 1.58
N ALA A 165 -14.55 0.66 2.42
CA ALA A 165 -13.87 0.56 3.70
C ALA A 165 -14.78 0.11 4.86
N THR A 166 -16.08 -0.13 4.60
CA THR A 166 -17.05 -0.46 5.65
C THR A 166 -16.58 -1.59 6.56
N ASN A 167 -16.59 -1.33 7.87
CA ASN A 167 -16.23 -2.23 8.97
C ASN A 167 -14.79 -2.79 8.87
N ALA A 168 -13.85 -2.06 8.25
CA ALA A 168 -12.45 -2.47 8.22
C ALA A 168 -11.88 -2.61 9.64
N ASP A 169 -11.17 -3.73 9.92
CA ASP A 169 -10.43 -3.86 11.18
C ASP A 169 -9.29 -2.85 11.22
N ILE A 170 -8.63 -2.62 10.07
CA ILE A 170 -7.61 -1.60 9.88
C ILE A 170 -7.90 -0.83 8.59
N LEU A 171 -7.97 0.50 8.70
CA LEU A 171 -7.93 1.41 7.56
C LEU A 171 -6.54 2.06 7.50
N ILE A 172 -5.80 1.78 6.43
CA ILE A 172 -4.55 2.42 6.08
C ILE A 172 -4.90 3.50 5.06
N SER A 173 -4.90 4.76 5.49
CA SER A 173 -5.28 5.89 4.63
C SER A 173 -4.09 6.79 4.36
N GLU A 174 -3.94 7.22 3.12
CA GLU A 174 -3.09 8.35 2.83
C GLU A 174 -3.55 9.59 3.60
N ALA A 175 -2.61 10.52 3.88
CA ALA A 175 -2.84 11.84 4.45
C ALA A 175 -1.69 12.77 3.98
N SER A 176 -1.68 13.05 2.69
CA SER A 176 -0.53 13.68 2.01
C SER A 176 -0.54 15.20 2.08
N ILE A 177 -1.68 15.79 2.46
CA ILE A 177 -1.86 17.24 2.50
C ILE A 177 -2.55 17.67 3.81
N TYR A 178 -2.26 18.89 4.22
CA TYR A 178 -2.91 19.54 5.37
C TYR A 178 -4.23 20.18 4.98
N LYS A 179 -5.12 20.37 5.95
CA LYS A 179 -6.45 20.98 5.75
C LYS A 179 -6.39 22.33 5.01
N GLU A 180 -5.37 23.14 5.29
CA GLU A 180 -5.18 24.44 4.64
C GLU A 180 -4.95 24.34 3.14
N GLN A 181 -4.49 23.19 2.66
CA GLN A 181 -4.20 22.91 1.24
C GLN A 181 -5.38 22.24 0.51
N TYR A 182 -6.52 22.07 1.20
CA TYR A 182 -7.71 21.51 0.60
C TYR A 182 -8.13 22.25 -0.67
N GLY A 183 -8.24 21.51 -1.77
CA GLY A 183 -8.60 22.06 -3.09
C GLY A 183 -7.44 22.68 -3.88
N GLU A 184 -6.26 22.88 -3.26
CA GLU A 184 -5.07 23.40 -3.93
C GLU A 184 -4.24 22.27 -4.56
N ILE A 185 -4.07 21.17 -3.83
CA ILE A 185 -3.34 19.98 -4.27
C ILE A 185 -4.34 18.88 -4.55
N LYS A 186 -4.37 18.42 -5.79
CA LYS A 186 -5.29 17.39 -6.25
C LYS A 186 -4.68 15.99 -6.15
N GLY A 187 -5.56 15.00 -6.06
CA GLY A 187 -5.17 13.59 -6.07
C GLY A 187 -4.85 13.02 -4.69
N HIS A 188 -5.05 13.79 -3.61
CA HIS A 188 -4.70 13.38 -2.25
C HIS A 188 -5.71 13.81 -1.19
N LEU A 189 -5.72 13.08 -0.05
CA LEU A 189 -6.53 13.37 1.12
C LEU A 189 -5.80 14.27 2.13
N THR A 190 -6.58 15.08 2.81
CA THR A 190 -6.18 15.74 4.05
C THR A 190 -6.28 14.78 5.24
N GLY A 191 -5.62 15.12 6.36
CA GLY A 191 -5.82 14.38 7.61
C GLY A 191 -7.29 14.36 8.05
N GLU A 192 -8.03 15.47 7.87
CA GLU A 192 -9.46 15.57 8.21
C GLU A 192 -10.31 14.60 7.36
N GLU A 193 -10.04 14.52 6.06
CA GLU A 193 -10.76 13.60 5.16
C GLU A 193 -10.45 12.13 5.48
N ALA A 194 -9.19 11.79 5.82
CA ALA A 194 -8.82 10.46 6.29
C ALA A 194 -9.60 10.08 7.56
N GLY A 195 -9.72 11.00 8.53
CA GLY A 195 -10.53 10.81 9.72
C GLY A 195 -12.03 10.67 9.41
N LYS A 196 -12.55 11.50 8.50
CA LYS A 196 -13.94 11.43 8.04
C LYS A 196 -14.23 10.08 7.34
N LEU A 197 -13.31 9.59 6.51
CA LEU A 197 -13.43 8.28 5.89
C LEU A 197 -13.52 7.17 6.94
N ALA A 198 -12.62 7.17 7.93
CA ALA A 198 -12.63 6.20 9.02
C ALA A 198 -13.94 6.21 9.82
N GLN A 199 -14.49 7.41 10.12
CA GLN A 199 -15.73 7.55 10.84
C GLN A 199 -16.95 7.04 10.05
N LEU A 200 -17.05 7.42 8.78
CA LEU A 200 -18.20 7.07 7.95
C LEU A 200 -18.21 5.59 7.54
N SER A 201 -17.05 4.95 7.48
CA SER A 201 -16.91 3.53 7.18
C SER A 201 -16.96 2.62 8.42
N ASP A 202 -17.13 3.17 9.62
CA ASP A 202 -17.06 2.42 10.87
C ASP A 202 -15.75 1.60 11.00
N ALA A 203 -14.63 2.14 10.50
CA ALA A 203 -13.33 1.50 10.64
C ALA A 203 -12.93 1.42 12.13
N LYS A 204 -12.30 0.31 12.56
CA LYS A 204 -11.94 0.12 13.97
C LYS A 204 -10.69 0.89 14.36
N GLN A 205 -9.70 0.96 13.44
CA GLN A 205 -8.43 1.66 13.63
C GLN A 205 -8.03 2.38 12.35
N LEU A 206 -7.43 3.56 12.48
CA LEU A 206 -6.92 4.37 11.37
C LEU A 206 -5.40 4.51 11.45
N TYR A 207 -4.71 4.13 10.39
CA TYR A 207 -3.27 4.33 10.22
C TYR A 207 -3.03 5.31 9.07
N LEU A 208 -2.37 6.44 9.37
CA LEU A 208 -2.05 7.46 8.37
C LEU A 208 -0.69 7.15 7.73
N THR A 209 -0.68 7.10 6.41
CA THR A 209 0.50 6.86 5.57
C THR A 209 0.61 7.88 4.44
N HIS A 210 1.55 7.70 3.53
CA HIS A 210 1.80 8.57 2.39
C HIS A 210 1.97 10.04 2.83
N LEU A 211 2.77 10.23 3.90
CA LEU A 211 2.90 11.51 4.61
C LEU A 211 3.73 12.51 3.80
N PRO A 212 3.43 13.82 3.91
CA PRO A 212 4.21 14.86 3.25
C PRO A 212 5.60 15.03 3.90
N HIS A 213 6.55 15.56 3.15
CA HIS A 213 7.91 15.86 3.63
C HIS A 213 8.05 17.21 4.36
N TYR A 214 6.95 17.90 4.58
CA TYR A 214 6.91 19.24 5.19
C TYR A 214 5.85 19.29 6.30
N GLY A 215 5.89 20.37 7.07
CA GLY A 215 4.93 20.61 8.14
C GLY A 215 5.17 19.76 9.40
N ASP A 216 4.20 19.77 10.29
CA ASP A 216 4.18 18.96 11.51
C ASP A 216 3.16 17.83 11.34
N HIS A 217 3.63 16.60 11.20
CA HIS A 217 2.74 15.46 11.03
C HIS A 217 1.72 15.32 12.18
N ALA A 218 2.06 15.76 13.41
CA ALA A 218 1.11 15.74 14.51
C ALA A 218 -0.18 16.55 14.22
N GLN A 219 -0.11 17.51 13.29
CA GLN A 219 -1.29 18.25 12.82
C GLN A 219 -2.25 17.34 12.04
N LEU A 220 -1.76 16.41 11.21
CA LEU A 220 -2.61 15.45 10.47
C LEU A 220 -3.42 14.56 11.43
N ILE A 221 -2.81 14.12 12.55
CA ILE A 221 -3.55 13.39 13.61
C ILE A 221 -4.64 14.27 14.23
N LYS A 222 -4.35 15.56 14.51
CA LYS A 222 -5.34 16.48 15.08
C LYS A 222 -6.50 16.70 14.11
N GLU A 223 -6.21 16.82 12.83
CA GLU A 223 -7.21 16.95 11.77
C GLU A 223 -8.09 15.70 11.69
N ALA A 224 -7.49 14.50 11.67
CA ALA A 224 -8.24 13.25 11.65
C ALA A 224 -9.12 13.07 12.90
N LYS A 225 -8.62 13.46 14.09
CA LYS A 225 -9.37 13.44 15.36
C LYS A 225 -10.56 14.38 15.38
N ALA A 226 -10.64 15.36 14.51
CA ALA A 226 -11.82 16.22 14.40
C ALA A 226 -13.06 15.46 13.93
N SER A 227 -12.87 14.34 13.21
CA SER A 227 -13.95 13.54 12.62
C SER A 227 -14.03 12.11 13.15
N PHE A 228 -12.93 11.52 13.63
CA PHE A 228 -12.86 10.13 14.07
C PHE A 228 -12.41 10.03 15.53
N ASN A 229 -13.21 9.33 16.35
CA ASN A 229 -12.93 9.15 17.78
C ASN A 229 -12.20 7.84 18.11
N GLY A 230 -11.92 7.00 17.09
CA GLY A 230 -11.20 5.74 17.26
C GLY A 230 -9.70 5.93 17.43
N ASP A 231 -8.97 4.82 17.41
CA ASP A 231 -7.50 4.84 17.48
C ASP A 231 -6.91 5.32 16.15
N ILE A 232 -6.06 6.34 16.22
CA ILE A 232 -5.36 6.93 15.07
C ILE A 232 -3.88 6.95 15.34
N GLN A 233 -3.11 6.37 14.43
CA GLN A 233 -1.65 6.34 14.50
C GLN A 233 -1.01 6.70 13.15
N PHE A 234 0.24 7.16 13.19
CA PHE A 234 1.07 7.18 11.99
C PHE A 234 1.70 5.82 11.77
N VAL A 235 1.85 5.45 10.51
CA VAL A 235 2.78 4.37 10.19
C VAL A 235 4.22 4.85 10.33
N HIS A 236 5.11 3.93 10.66
CA HIS A 236 6.55 4.11 10.60
C HIS A 236 7.20 2.80 10.21
N SER A 237 8.42 2.88 9.64
CA SER A 237 9.17 1.67 9.28
C SER A 237 9.37 0.79 10.51
N GLY A 238 9.01 -0.47 10.38
CA GLY A 238 9.08 -1.46 11.46
C GLY A 238 7.90 -1.51 12.42
N LEU A 239 6.85 -0.72 12.23
CA LEU A 239 5.60 -0.92 12.95
C LEU A 239 4.97 -2.25 12.54
N VAL A 240 4.76 -3.13 13.50
CA VAL A 240 4.19 -4.47 13.28
C VAL A 240 2.87 -4.60 14.01
N LEU A 241 1.85 -5.04 13.30
CA LEU A 241 0.54 -5.35 13.85
C LEU A 241 0.24 -6.85 13.66
N THR A 242 -0.41 -7.44 14.65
CA THR A 242 -1.00 -8.78 14.55
C THR A 242 -2.51 -8.66 14.62
N ILE A 243 -3.21 -9.17 13.61
CA ILE A 243 -4.64 -8.98 13.40
C ILE A 243 -5.37 -10.31 13.51
#